data_b627066d3413a806507475ecda127873
#
_entry.id   b627066d3413a806507475ecda127873
#
_cell.length_a   1.000
_cell.length_b   1.000
_cell.length_c   1.000
_cell.angle_alpha   90.00
_cell.angle_beta   90.00
_cell.angle_gamma   90.00
#
_symmetry.space_group_name_H-M   'P 1'
#
loop_
_entity.id
_entity.type
_entity.pdbx_description
1 polymer ?
#
loop_
_entity_poly.entity_id
_entity_poly.type
_entity_poly.pdbx_seq_one_letter_code
_entity_poly.pdbx_strand_id
1 'polypeptide(L)'
;NDKMTDCINEFNTLLDSMPARQASFDLAKQSLTKKLEAARTTKFAILTRFELAKKMGLNCDPSQLTYEQIKPLKLSDLSNFANQYIAHKPYKYIILGDEKELDMNALEKIGTIKRVSTNEIFGY
;
A
#
# COMPACT_ATOMS: atom_id res chain seq x y z
N ASN A 1 5.58 -16.42 18.17
CA ASN A 1 6.24 -15.45 17.27
C ASN A 1 7.53 -16.00 16.61
N ASP A 2 7.68 -17.31 16.64
CA ASP A 2 8.76 -18.08 16.00
C ASP A 2 8.87 -17.86 14.48
N LYS A 3 7.79 -17.44 13.82
CA LYS A 3 7.72 -17.21 12.37
C LYS A 3 7.81 -15.73 11.95
N MET A 4 8.06 -14.83 12.86
CA MET A 4 8.08 -13.38 12.55
C MET A 4 9.15 -13.02 11.52
N THR A 5 10.36 -13.56 11.71
CA THR A 5 11.49 -13.31 10.80
C THR A 5 11.21 -13.86 9.40
N ASP A 6 10.63 -15.07 9.33
CA ASP A 6 10.25 -15.69 8.06
C ASP A 6 9.20 -14.84 7.34
N CYS A 7 8.17 -14.36 8.07
CA CYS A 7 7.15 -13.47 7.51
C CYS A 7 7.76 -12.17 6.97
N ILE A 8 8.70 -11.56 7.68
CA ILE A 8 9.37 -10.33 7.21
C ILE A 8 10.19 -10.61 5.95
N ASN A 9 10.93 -11.71 5.92
CA ASN A 9 11.74 -12.10 4.76
C ASN A 9 10.88 -12.39 3.52
N GLU A 10 9.80 -13.16 3.70
CA GLU A 10 8.85 -13.46 2.63
C GLU A 10 8.17 -12.19 2.12
N PHE A 11 7.79 -11.28 3.02
CA PHE A 11 7.19 -10.01 2.64
C PHE A 11 8.17 -9.14 1.84
N ASN A 12 9.43 -9.05 2.26
CA ASN A 12 10.47 -8.35 1.52
C ASN A 12 10.68 -8.96 0.13
N THR A 13 10.71 -10.29 0.04
CA THR A 13 10.81 -10.99 -1.24
C THR A 13 9.67 -10.63 -2.18
N LEU A 14 8.43 -10.55 -1.66
CA LEU A 14 7.26 -10.14 -2.44
C LEU A 14 7.34 -8.67 -2.89
N LEU A 15 7.86 -7.78 -2.05
CA LEU A 15 8.04 -6.36 -2.40
C LEU A 15 9.13 -6.19 -3.46
N ASP A 16 10.21 -6.94 -3.37
CA ASP A 16 11.34 -6.85 -4.28
C ASP A 16 11.11 -7.56 -5.61
N SER A 17 10.23 -8.57 -5.62
CA SER A 17 9.91 -9.35 -6.81
C SER A 17 8.40 -9.58 -6.94
N MET A 18 7.66 -8.52 -7.23
CA MET A 18 6.20 -8.61 -7.39
C MET A 18 5.82 -9.65 -8.46
N PRO A 19 5.04 -10.69 -8.09
CA PRO A 19 4.62 -11.71 -9.05
C PRO A 19 3.63 -11.13 -10.06
N ALA A 20 4.09 -10.92 -11.29
CA ALA A 20 3.31 -10.39 -12.39
C ALA A 20 2.47 -11.50 -13.04
N ARG A 21 1.19 -11.61 -12.66
CA ARG A 21 0.22 -12.57 -13.22
C ARG A 21 -0.83 -11.87 -14.03
N GLN A 22 -0.89 -12.13 -15.35
CA GLN A 22 -1.84 -11.49 -16.26
C GLN A 22 -3.29 -11.69 -15.82
N ALA A 23 -3.70 -12.91 -15.47
CA ALA A 23 -5.06 -13.20 -15.03
C ALA A 23 -5.48 -12.41 -13.79
N SER A 24 -4.58 -12.25 -12.81
CA SER A 24 -4.85 -11.45 -11.60
C SER A 24 -4.94 -9.97 -11.92
N PHE A 25 -4.10 -9.47 -12.83
CA PHE A 25 -4.15 -8.10 -13.30
C PHE A 25 -5.47 -7.80 -14.02
N ASP A 26 -5.89 -8.66 -14.93
CA ASP A 26 -7.14 -8.49 -15.70
C ASP A 26 -8.36 -8.50 -14.77
N LEU A 27 -8.38 -9.41 -13.79
CA LEU A 27 -9.44 -9.49 -12.79
C LEU A 27 -9.48 -8.22 -11.92
N ALA A 28 -8.34 -7.74 -11.45
CA ALA A 28 -8.25 -6.51 -10.66
C ALA A 28 -8.71 -5.29 -11.46
N LYS A 29 -8.27 -5.17 -12.71
CA LYS A 29 -8.67 -4.11 -13.64
C LYS A 29 -10.17 -4.10 -13.87
N GLN A 30 -10.75 -5.27 -14.15
CA GLN A 30 -12.20 -5.42 -14.33
C GLN A 30 -12.98 -5.07 -13.06
N SER A 31 -12.52 -5.55 -11.91
CA SER A 31 -13.14 -5.29 -10.61
C SER A 31 -13.14 -3.78 -10.27
N LEU A 32 -12.00 -3.11 -10.47
CA LEU A 32 -11.89 -1.67 -10.22
C LEU A 32 -12.77 -0.87 -11.19
N THR A 33 -12.80 -1.23 -12.47
CA THR A 33 -13.68 -0.60 -13.46
C THR A 33 -15.15 -0.71 -13.05
N LYS A 34 -15.63 -1.91 -12.72
CA LYS A 34 -17.00 -2.13 -12.25
C LYS A 34 -17.31 -1.36 -10.96
N LYS A 35 -16.36 -1.30 -10.03
CA LYS A 35 -16.53 -0.53 -8.79
C LYS A 35 -16.71 0.97 -9.07
N LEU A 36 -15.95 1.53 -10.00
CA LEU A 36 -16.07 2.92 -10.41
C LEU A 36 -17.40 3.20 -11.14
N GLU A 37 -17.84 2.28 -12.03
CA GLU A 37 -19.10 2.37 -12.75
C GLU A 37 -20.32 2.26 -11.83
N ALA A 38 -20.25 1.42 -10.82
CA ALA A 38 -21.32 1.22 -9.85
C ALA A 38 -21.35 2.27 -8.72
N ALA A 39 -20.32 3.11 -8.61
CA ALA A 39 -20.21 4.07 -7.52
C ALA A 39 -21.29 5.16 -7.63
N ARG A 40 -22.13 5.26 -6.58
CA ARG A 40 -23.12 6.34 -6.46
C ARG A 40 -22.52 7.49 -5.65
N THR A 41 -22.64 8.69 -6.18
CA THR A 41 -22.17 9.89 -5.51
C THR A 41 -23.32 10.52 -4.71
N THR A 42 -23.17 10.59 -3.40
CA THR A 42 -24.12 11.31 -2.53
C THR A 42 -23.80 12.80 -2.51
N LYS A 43 -24.77 13.65 -2.10
CA LYS A 43 -24.56 15.09 -1.98
C LYS A 43 -23.36 15.45 -1.08
N PHE A 44 -23.20 14.74 0.03
CA PHE A 44 -22.05 14.94 0.93
C PHE A 44 -20.72 14.49 0.30
N ALA A 45 -20.74 13.40 -0.44
CA ALA A 45 -19.54 12.91 -1.13
C ALA A 45 -19.04 13.87 -2.23
N ILE A 46 -19.89 14.70 -2.80
CA ILE A 46 -19.48 15.72 -3.79
C ILE A 46 -18.52 16.72 -3.14
N LEU A 47 -18.85 17.24 -1.96
CA LEU A 47 -18.00 18.21 -1.25
C LEU A 47 -16.66 17.59 -0.85
N THR A 48 -16.68 16.41 -0.24
CA THR A 48 -15.45 15.75 0.20
C THR A 48 -14.54 15.38 -0.97
N ARG A 49 -15.10 14.94 -2.10
CA ARG A 49 -14.34 14.67 -3.33
C ARG A 49 -13.76 15.92 -3.95
N PHE A 50 -14.52 17.02 -3.96
CA PHE A 50 -14.05 18.32 -4.44
C PHE A 50 -12.86 18.83 -3.60
N GLU A 51 -12.97 18.76 -2.27
CA GLU A 51 -11.88 19.16 -1.38
C GLU A 51 -10.64 18.26 -1.56
N LEU A 52 -10.84 16.95 -1.74
CA LEU A 52 -9.76 16.02 -2.02
C LEU A 52 -9.06 16.34 -3.34
N ALA A 53 -9.83 16.54 -4.41
CA ALA A 53 -9.30 16.92 -5.72
C ALA A 53 -8.47 18.21 -5.62
N LYS A 54 -8.99 19.21 -4.91
CA LYS A 54 -8.31 20.49 -4.69
C LYS A 54 -7.00 20.32 -3.90
N LYS A 55 -6.99 19.51 -2.84
CA LYS A 55 -5.77 19.16 -2.08
C LYS A 55 -4.71 18.42 -2.93
N MET A 56 -5.17 17.63 -3.88
CA MET A 56 -4.30 16.92 -4.83
C MET A 56 -3.86 17.78 -6.03
N GLY A 57 -4.31 19.04 -6.12
CA GLY A 57 -4.03 19.92 -7.26
C GLY A 57 -4.74 19.50 -8.56
N LEU A 58 -5.83 18.74 -8.47
CA LEU A 58 -6.58 18.25 -9.61
C LEU A 58 -7.76 19.18 -9.94
N ASN A 59 -8.03 19.34 -11.23
CA ASN A 59 -9.18 20.11 -11.75
C ASN A 59 -10.38 19.21 -12.14
N CYS A 60 -10.34 17.93 -11.78
CA CYS A 60 -11.37 16.95 -12.09
C CYS A 60 -11.60 16.00 -10.91
N ASP A 61 -12.67 15.20 -10.96
CA ASP A 61 -12.89 14.13 -9.99
C ASP A 61 -11.77 13.07 -10.10
N PRO A 62 -11.06 12.74 -9.01
CA PRO A 62 -10.04 11.69 -9.01
C PRO A 62 -10.56 10.34 -9.53
N SER A 63 -11.84 10.04 -9.33
CA SER A 63 -12.48 8.81 -9.83
C SER A 63 -12.58 8.80 -11.35
N GLN A 64 -12.87 9.95 -11.96
CA GLN A 64 -12.90 10.10 -13.41
C GLN A 64 -11.51 9.86 -14.00
N LEU A 65 -10.50 10.53 -13.43
CA LEU A 65 -9.12 10.36 -13.86
C LEU A 65 -8.67 8.89 -13.79
N THR A 66 -8.98 8.23 -12.66
CA THR A 66 -8.69 6.80 -12.49
C THR A 66 -9.40 5.93 -13.54
N TYR A 67 -10.68 6.21 -13.81
CA TYR A 67 -11.47 5.46 -14.79
C TYR A 67 -10.90 5.58 -16.21
N GLU A 68 -10.46 6.76 -16.59
CA GLU A 68 -9.85 7.01 -17.90
C GLU A 68 -8.49 6.33 -18.03
N GLN A 69 -7.65 6.42 -17.00
CA GLN A 69 -6.30 5.87 -17.00
C GLN A 69 -6.24 4.35 -16.88
N ILE A 70 -7.23 3.72 -16.25
CA ILE A 70 -7.23 2.26 -16.09
C ILE A 70 -7.40 1.52 -17.42
N LYS A 71 -8.10 2.11 -18.39
CA LYS A 71 -8.37 1.46 -19.69
C LYS A 71 -7.10 1.09 -20.46
N PRO A 72 -6.16 2.02 -20.70
CA PRO A 72 -4.93 1.71 -21.41
C PRO A 72 -3.89 0.95 -20.57
N LEU A 73 -4.08 0.84 -19.25
CA LEU A 73 -3.09 0.25 -18.33
C LEU A 73 -2.77 -1.20 -18.68
N LYS A 74 -1.50 -1.53 -18.73
CA LYS A 74 -0.94 -2.87 -19.01
C LYS A 74 -0.24 -3.43 -17.78
N LEU A 75 -0.06 -4.75 -17.74
CA LEU A 75 0.70 -5.41 -16.68
C LEU A 75 2.14 -4.89 -16.60
N SER A 76 2.75 -4.55 -17.73
CA SER A 76 4.09 -3.95 -17.78
C SER A 76 4.18 -2.63 -17.01
N ASP A 77 3.12 -1.81 -17.05
CA ASP A 77 3.10 -0.52 -16.34
C ASP A 77 3.10 -0.73 -14.83
N LEU A 78 2.35 -1.75 -14.37
CA LEU A 78 2.35 -2.16 -12.97
C LEU A 78 3.71 -2.69 -12.53
N SER A 79 4.35 -3.52 -13.35
CA SER A 79 5.70 -4.04 -13.07
C SER A 79 6.74 -2.92 -13.03
N ASN A 80 6.68 -1.98 -13.96
CA ASN A 80 7.57 -0.82 -13.98
C ASN A 80 7.38 0.05 -12.73
N PHE A 81 6.12 0.29 -12.34
CA PHE A 81 5.82 1.02 -11.10
C PHE A 81 6.38 0.31 -9.88
N ALA A 82 6.18 -1.01 -9.76
CA ALA A 82 6.69 -1.78 -8.65
C ALA A 82 8.23 -1.71 -8.57
N ASN A 83 8.92 -1.88 -9.69
CA ASN A 83 10.38 -1.79 -9.74
C ASN A 83 10.91 -0.40 -9.39
N GLN A 84 10.23 0.65 -9.84
CA GLN A 84 10.69 2.03 -9.63
C GLN A 84 10.41 2.54 -8.21
N TYR A 85 9.25 2.20 -7.64
CA TYR A 85 8.76 2.85 -6.42
C TYR A 85 8.66 1.94 -5.20
N ILE A 86 8.66 0.61 -5.39
CA ILE A 86 8.48 -0.36 -4.31
C ILE A 86 9.75 -1.20 -4.11
N ALA A 87 10.24 -1.87 -5.14
CA ALA A 87 11.35 -2.80 -5.03
C ALA A 87 12.62 -2.13 -4.49
N HIS A 88 13.31 -2.83 -3.60
CA HIS A 88 14.59 -2.43 -3.00
C HIS A 88 14.55 -1.06 -2.29
N LYS A 89 13.38 -0.66 -1.77
CA LYS A 89 13.28 0.57 -0.97
C LYS A 89 13.51 0.28 0.51
N PRO A 90 14.04 1.26 1.27
CA PRO A 90 14.14 1.12 2.72
C PRO A 90 12.74 1.21 3.34
N TYR A 91 12.35 0.18 4.07
CA TYR A 91 11.07 0.12 4.78
C TYR A 91 11.26 0.34 6.29
N LYS A 92 10.23 0.87 6.93
CA LYS A 92 10.09 0.89 8.39
C LYS A 92 9.10 -0.19 8.79
N TYR A 93 9.51 -1.06 9.70
CA TYR A 93 8.65 -2.08 10.27
C TYR A 93 8.09 -1.57 11.59
N ILE A 94 6.79 -1.67 11.77
CA ILE A 94 6.11 -1.38 13.03
C ILE A 94 5.68 -2.71 13.60
N ILE A 95 6.21 -3.06 14.78
CA ILE A 95 5.94 -4.32 15.44
C ILE A 95 5.25 -4.02 16.76
N LEU A 96 4.11 -4.65 16.97
CA LEU A 96 3.37 -4.62 18.22
C LEU A 96 3.37 -6.04 18.81
N GLY A 97 3.90 -6.18 20.03
CA GLY A 97 3.98 -7.48 20.70
C GLY A 97 4.69 -7.38 22.04
N ASP A 98 4.70 -8.51 22.78
CA ASP A 98 5.52 -8.62 24.00
C ASP A 98 6.98 -8.86 23.58
N GLU A 99 7.87 -7.98 24.00
CA GLU A 99 9.30 -8.04 23.67
C GLU A 99 9.95 -9.37 24.14
N LYS A 100 9.40 -9.98 25.19
CA LYS A 100 9.90 -11.29 25.71
C LYS A 100 9.64 -12.45 24.75
N GLU A 101 8.65 -12.29 23.88
CA GLU A 101 8.26 -13.29 22.88
C GLU A 101 8.86 -13.01 21.48
N LEU A 102 9.58 -11.91 21.33
CA LEU A 102 10.19 -11.51 20.06
C LEU A 102 11.66 -11.91 19.99
N ASP A 103 12.09 -12.40 18.85
CA ASP A 103 13.53 -12.59 18.58
C ASP A 103 14.19 -11.26 18.27
N MET A 104 14.63 -10.57 19.33
CA MET A 104 15.26 -9.25 19.23
C MET A 104 16.56 -9.31 18.43
N ASN A 105 17.32 -10.39 18.53
CA ASN A 105 18.59 -10.54 17.78
C ASN A 105 18.33 -10.65 16.27
N ALA A 106 17.25 -11.30 15.87
CA ALA A 106 16.84 -11.37 14.47
C ALA A 106 16.37 -9.99 13.96
N LEU A 107 15.65 -9.23 14.79
CA LEU A 107 15.20 -7.88 14.45
C LEU A 107 16.35 -6.90 14.30
N GLU A 108 17.37 -6.96 15.16
CA GLU A 108 18.57 -6.11 15.07
C GLU A 108 19.35 -6.32 13.77
N LYS A 109 19.30 -7.51 13.20
CA LYS A 109 19.90 -7.81 11.88
C LYS A 109 19.15 -7.17 10.73
N ILE A 110 17.85 -6.91 10.90
CA ILE A 110 17.01 -6.26 9.87
C ILE A 110 17.20 -4.75 9.89
N GLY A 111 17.36 -4.16 11.09
CA GLY A 111 17.55 -2.73 11.21
C GLY A 111 17.65 -2.21 12.64
N THR A 112 17.84 -0.91 12.78
CA THR A 112 17.91 -0.27 14.10
C THR A 112 16.55 -0.29 14.78
N ILE A 113 16.50 -0.84 15.99
CA ILE A 113 15.28 -0.91 16.78
C ILE A 113 15.08 0.39 17.56
N LYS A 114 13.90 1.01 17.37
CA LYS A 114 13.42 2.10 18.22
C LYS A 114 12.23 1.62 19.01
N ARG A 115 12.35 1.56 20.33
CA ARG A 115 11.22 1.31 21.23
C ARG A 115 10.41 2.59 21.38
N VAL A 116 9.10 2.47 21.29
CA VAL A 116 8.16 3.58 21.40
C VAL A 116 7.20 3.26 22.51
N SER A 117 7.11 4.11 23.52
CA SER A 117 6.19 3.94 24.63
C SER A 117 4.77 4.37 24.28
N THR A 118 3.81 3.91 25.07
CA THR A 118 2.40 4.33 24.95
C THR A 118 2.28 5.86 25.07
N ASN A 119 3.06 6.47 25.96
CA ASN A 119 3.05 7.92 26.15
C ASN A 119 3.58 8.67 24.91
N GLU A 120 4.59 8.13 24.23
CA GLU A 120 5.09 8.73 22.98
C GLU A 120 4.07 8.62 21.84
N ILE A 121 3.25 7.55 21.83
CA ILE A 121 2.25 7.34 20.79
C ILE A 121 1.02 8.21 21.01
N PHE A 122 0.54 8.27 22.24
CA PHE A 122 -0.77 8.89 22.57
C PHE A 122 -0.65 10.26 23.23
N GLY A 123 0.54 10.68 23.69
CA GLY A 123 0.79 12.01 24.24
C GLY A 123 0.28 12.23 25.66
N TYR A 124 0.05 11.13 26.44
CA TYR A 124 -0.34 11.20 27.85
C TYR A 124 0.35 10.14 28.68
#